data_832be60ca221f11848aaf8c9d5bc58b5
#
_entry.id   832be60ca221f11848aaf8c9d5bc58b5
#
_cell.length_a   1.000
_cell.length_b   1.000
_cell.length_c   1.000
_cell.angle_alpha   90.00
_cell.angle_beta   90.00
_cell.angle_gamma   90.00
#
_symmetry.space_group_name_H-M   'P 1'
#
loop_
_entity.id
_entity.type
_entity.pdbx_description
1 polymer ?
#
loop_
_entity_poly.entity_id
_entity_poly.type
_entity_poly.pdbx_seq_one_letter_code
_entity_poly.pdbx_strand_id
1 'polypeptide(L)'
;PRDLVRERQLPGTAVALRWIHDPDDEVDLEALRARETPAHQRLVLEELYLLEVGLALRRAKRAAEPGIAIDVARPRIDAAEAALPFRLTAAQSRAWAEIRADLARPHPMSRLLQGDVGSGKTAVAFLAAIAAAESGFQTALMAPTELLAEQHDRTLRQLAAGGGEATGVRVALLTASVPRADAEEIRSRLGRGEVDLVVGTHALVQGEVAFARLALAVVDEQHRFGVLQRAALAQKSHAGLSPHTLVMTATPIPRSLALTVYGDLDLSVIDELPPGRRAPETVLLRSGEGHRVTELIRETIARGEQVYVVYPLVEESEKI
;
A
#
# COMPACT_ATOMS: atom_id res chain seq x y z
N PRO A 1 27.44 -17.12 0.55
CA PRO A 1 28.04 -16.29 -0.50
C PRO A 1 29.41 -16.78 -1.00
N ARG A 2 30.16 -17.63 -0.24
CA ARG A 2 31.49 -18.08 -0.68
C ARG A 2 31.45 -18.76 -2.04
N ASP A 3 30.44 -19.61 -2.28
CA ASP A 3 30.34 -20.35 -3.54
C ASP A 3 29.97 -19.39 -4.70
N LEU A 4 29.07 -18.43 -4.46
CA LEU A 4 28.70 -17.40 -5.44
C LEU A 4 29.89 -16.49 -5.82
N VAL A 5 30.72 -16.13 -4.83
CA VAL A 5 31.95 -15.33 -5.04
C VAL A 5 32.94 -16.09 -5.88
N ARG A 6 33.12 -17.41 -5.64
CA ARG A 6 33.98 -18.28 -6.42
C ARG A 6 33.48 -18.50 -7.85
N GLU A 7 32.18 -18.78 -7.99
CA GLU A 7 31.54 -19.00 -9.30
C GLU A 7 31.70 -17.78 -10.20
N ARG A 8 31.52 -16.57 -9.63
CA ARG A 8 31.69 -15.30 -10.35
C ARG A 8 33.10 -14.77 -10.41
N GLN A 9 34.08 -15.52 -9.89
CA GLN A 9 35.50 -15.14 -9.86
C GLN A 9 35.76 -13.75 -9.24
N LEU A 10 34.98 -13.37 -8.23
CA LEU A 10 35.10 -12.07 -7.59
C LEU A 10 36.19 -12.08 -6.51
N PRO A 11 36.90 -10.95 -6.29
CA PRO A 11 37.92 -10.84 -5.25
C PRO A 11 37.30 -10.93 -3.84
N GLY A 12 38.15 -11.19 -2.83
CA GLY A 12 37.75 -11.07 -1.44
C GLY A 12 37.40 -9.61 -1.07
N THR A 13 36.53 -9.39 -0.08
CA THR A 13 36.08 -8.04 0.30
C THR A 13 37.21 -7.08 0.64
N ALA A 14 38.20 -7.53 1.41
CA ALA A 14 39.36 -6.71 1.77
C ALA A 14 40.21 -6.32 0.56
N VAL A 15 40.35 -7.26 -0.40
CA VAL A 15 41.06 -7.00 -1.67
C VAL A 15 40.27 -6.02 -2.52
N ALA A 16 38.95 -6.21 -2.64
CA ALA A 16 38.06 -5.29 -3.38
C ALA A 16 38.13 -3.88 -2.83
N LEU A 17 38.01 -3.72 -1.52
CA LEU A 17 38.10 -2.41 -0.86
C LEU A 17 39.43 -1.72 -1.11
N ARG A 18 40.56 -2.45 -0.91
CA ARG A 18 41.87 -1.90 -1.17
C ARG A 18 42.01 -1.43 -2.61
N TRP A 19 41.62 -2.28 -3.56
CA TRP A 19 41.79 -2.00 -4.97
C TRP A 19 40.93 -0.82 -5.46
N ILE A 20 39.74 -0.56 -4.89
CA ILE A 20 38.93 0.61 -5.23
C ILE A 20 39.58 1.90 -4.74
N HIS A 21 40.27 1.88 -3.58
CA HIS A 21 40.91 3.07 -3.01
C HIS A 21 42.31 3.31 -3.52
N ASP A 22 43.01 2.23 -3.94
CA ASP A 22 44.37 2.27 -4.43
C ASP A 22 44.51 1.26 -5.61
N PRO A 23 43.93 1.61 -6.78
CA PRO A 23 43.96 0.75 -7.96
C PRO A 23 45.32 0.68 -8.56
N ASP A 24 45.65 -0.46 -9.18
CA ASP A 24 46.88 -0.67 -9.90
C ASP A 24 47.00 0.28 -11.10
N ASP A 25 48.25 0.59 -11.54
CA ASP A 25 48.51 1.52 -12.65
C ASP A 25 47.92 1.04 -14.00
N GLU A 26 47.65 -0.25 -14.15
CA GLU A 26 47.09 -0.89 -15.35
C GLU A 26 45.56 -0.92 -15.35
N VAL A 27 44.88 -0.22 -14.42
CA VAL A 27 43.43 -0.26 -14.29
C VAL A 27 42.71 0.34 -15.51
N ASP A 28 41.65 -0.31 -15.95
CA ASP A 28 40.71 0.25 -16.91
C ASP A 28 39.96 1.42 -16.25
N LEU A 29 40.35 2.65 -16.62
CA LEU A 29 39.77 3.88 -16.09
C LEU A 29 38.28 4.05 -16.46
N GLU A 30 37.85 3.52 -17.61
CA GLU A 30 36.44 3.58 -18.01
C GLU A 30 35.60 2.66 -17.13
N ALA A 31 36.03 1.41 -16.95
CA ALA A 31 35.36 0.46 -16.06
C ALA A 31 35.36 0.94 -14.58
N LEU A 32 36.44 1.63 -14.15
CA LEU A 32 36.50 2.23 -12.83
C LEU A 32 35.47 3.36 -12.66
N ARG A 33 35.40 4.26 -13.65
CA ARG A 33 34.41 5.37 -13.66
C ARG A 33 32.97 4.86 -13.76
N ALA A 34 32.74 3.83 -14.56
CA ALA A 34 31.43 3.18 -14.70
C ALA A 34 31.06 2.32 -13.49
N ARG A 35 31.99 2.07 -12.54
CA ARG A 35 31.81 1.19 -11.38
C ARG A 35 31.50 -0.26 -11.76
N GLU A 36 32.06 -0.74 -12.86
CA GLU A 36 31.81 -2.08 -13.42
C GLU A 36 32.95 -3.08 -13.15
N THR A 37 33.99 -2.67 -12.44
CA THR A 37 35.11 -3.58 -12.14
C THR A 37 34.70 -4.72 -11.21
N PRO A 38 35.43 -5.85 -11.22
CA PRO A 38 35.19 -6.99 -10.31
C PRO A 38 35.16 -6.60 -8.83
N ALA A 39 35.94 -5.57 -8.43
CA ALA A 39 35.95 -5.04 -7.08
C ALA A 39 34.63 -4.33 -6.73
N HIS A 40 34.11 -3.50 -7.63
CA HIS A 40 32.78 -2.89 -7.45
C HIS A 40 31.68 -3.92 -7.41
N GLN A 41 31.67 -4.88 -8.35
CA GLN A 41 30.70 -5.97 -8.38
C GLN A 41 30.73 -6.79 -7.08
N ARG A 42 31.93 -7.01 -6.50
CA ARG A 42 32.05 -7.71 -5.22
C ARG A 42 31.37 -6.97 -4.07
N LEU A 43 31.54 -5.65 -3.97
CA LEU A 43 30.93 -4.85 -2.90
C LEU A 43 29.43 -4.73 -3.08
N VAL A 44 28.97 -4.47 -4.30
CA VAL A 44 27.53 -4.44 -4.63
C VAL A 44 26.87 -5.78 -4.31
N LEU A 45 27.50 -6.90 -4.70
CA LEU A 45 27.01 -8.24 -4.39
C LEU A 45 26.88 -8.47 -2.88
N GLU A 46 27.87 -8.05 -2.09
CA GLU A 46 27.84 -8.22 -0.63
C GLU A 46 26.72 -7.41 0.02
N GLU A 47 26.58 -6.16 -0.36
CA GLU A 47 25.55 -5.27 0.16
C GLU A 47 24.14 -5.78 -0.16
N LEU A 48 23.88 -6.12 -1.42
CA LEU A 48 22.61 -6.69 -1.84
C LEU A 48 22.32 -8.06 -1.20
N TYR A 49 23.35 -8.91 -1.05
CA TYR A 49 23.19 -10.20 -0.39
C TYR A 49 22.82 -10.06 1.09
N LEU A 50 23.47 -9.15 1.82
CA LEU A 50 23.16 -8.90 3.22
C LEU A 50 21.74 -8.33 3.38
N LEU A 51 21.32 -7.43 2.48
CA LEU A 51 19.95 -6.93 2.43
C LEU A 51 18.95 -8.07 2.21
N GLU A 52 19.15 -8.91 1.21
CA GLU A 52 18.27 -10.05 0.90
C GLU A 52 18.19 -11.06 2.04
N VAL A 53 19.31 -11.36 2.69
CA VAL A 53 19.32 -12.21 3.89
C VAL A 53 18.51 -11.59 5.02
N GLY A 54 18.67 -10.28 5.25
CA GLY A 54 17.89 -9.55 6.25
C GLY A 54 16.38 -9.60 5.97
N LEU A 55 15.98 -9.43 4.71
CA LEU A 55 14.59 -9.53 4.27
C LEU A 55 14.04 -10.95 4.39
N ALA A 56 14.84 -11.97 3.99
CA ALA A 56 14.45 -13.37 4.12
C ALA A 56 14.24 -13.78 5.57
N LEU A 57 15.11 -13.33 6.50
CA LEU A 57 14.95 -13.56 7.93
C LEU A 57 13.67 -12.90 8.49
N ARG A 58 13.36 -11.68 8.06
CA ARG A 58 12.10 -11.00 8.44
C ARG A 58 10.87 -11.75 7.94
N ARG A 59 10.89 -12.20 6.66
CA ARG A 59 9.81 -13.03 6.08
C ARG A 59 9.63 -14.33 6.85
N ALA A 60 10.73 -15.04 7.15
CA ALA A 60 10.71 -16.27 7.92
C ALA A 60 10.15 -16.07 9.33
N LYS A 61 10.56 -14.99 10.02
CA LYS A 61 10.02 -14.62 11.34
C LYS A 61 8.52 -14.37 11.27
N ARG A 62 8.05 -13.59 10.30
CA ARG A 62 6.62 -13.31 10.13
C ARG A 62 5.81 -14.56 9.78
N ALA A 63 6.33 -15.44 8.93
CA ALA A 63 5.68 -16.70 8.60
C ALA A 63 5.56 -17.66 9.80
N ALA A 64 6.36 -17.46 10.83
CA ALA A 64 6.29 -18.18 12.10
C ALA A 64 5.34 -17.50 13.12
N GLU A 65 4.88 -16.27 12.87
CA GLU A 65 3.93 -15.59 13.75
C GLU A 65 2.52 -16.20 13.58
N PRO A 66 1.79 -16.47 14.67
CA PRO A 66 0.43 -16.94 14.58
C PRO A 66 -0.47 -15.81 14.08
N GLY A 67 -1.23 -16.07 13.02
CA GLY A 67 -2.19 -15.15 12.41
C GLY A 67 -3.62 -15.67 12.48
N ILE A 68 -4.54 -14.86 12.02
CA ILE A 68 -5.96 -15.16 11.98
C ILE A 68 -6.27 -15.75 10.59
N ALA A 69 -6.66 -17.03 10.51
CA ALA A 69 -7.17 -17.58 9.25
C ALA A 69 -8.61 -17.12 9.01
N ILE A 70 -8.84 -16.45 7.89
CA ILE A 70 -10.16 -15.97 7.45
C ILE A 70 -10.78 -17.03 6.53
N ASP A 71 -12.03 -17.40 6.78
CA ASP A 71 -12.78 -18.34 5.91
C ASP A 71 -13.21 -17.61 4.63
N VAL A 72 -12.38 -17.73 3.61
CA VAL A 72 -12.59 -17.09 2.30
C VAL A 72 -13.47 -17.91 1.33
N ALA A 73 -13.95 -19.09 1.75
CA ALA A 73 -14.80 -19.95 0.91
C ALA A 73 -16.30 -19.65 1.08
N ARG A 74 -16.66 -18.62 1.86
CA ARG A 74 -18.06 -18.29 2.11
C ARG A 74 -18.76 -17.75 0.87
N PRO A 75 -19.95 -18.29 0.51
CA PRO A 75 -20.67 -17.90 -0.72
C PRO A 75 -20.99 -16.40 -0.80
N ARG A 76 -21.12 -15.73 0.34
CA ARG A 76 -21.43 -14.30 0.41
C ARG A 76 -20.30 -13.42 -0.10
N ILE A 77 -19.04 -13.89 -0.06
CA ILE A 77 -17.89 -13.19 -0.63
C ILE A 77 -18.01 -13.14 -2.15
N ASP A 78 -18.33 -14.28 -2.78
CA ASP A 78 -18.51 -14.36 -4.23
C ASP A 78 -19.78 -13.60 -4.67
N ALA A 79 -20.83 -13.61 -3.86
CA ALA A 79 -22.02 -12.80 -4.09
C ALA A 79 -21.73 -11.30 -4.00
N ALA A 80 -20.91 -10.87 -3.06
CA ALA A 80 -20.49 -9.48 -2.93
C ALA A 80 -19.59 -9.01 -4.09
N GLU A 81 -18.70 -9.88 -4.59
CA GLU A 81 -17.91 -9.61 -5.79
C GLU A 81 -18.82 -9.43 -7.02
N ALA A 82 -19.81 -10.31 -7.19
CA ALA A 82 -20.79 -10.23 -8.29
C ALA A 82 -21.72 -9.00 -8.19
N ALA A 83 -21.94 -8.49 -6.98
CA ALA A 83 -22.79 -7.32 -6.72
C ALA A 83 -22.06 -5.97 -6.87
N LEU A 84 -20.75 -5.96 -7.16
CA LEU A 84 -20.03 -4.73 -7.47
C LEU A 84 -20.69 -4.02 -8.68
N PRO A 85 -20.74 -2.67 -8.71
CA PRO A 85 -21.34 -1.91 -9.81
C PRO A 85 -20.55 -1.99 -11.12
N PHE A 86 -19.47 -2.76 -11.14
CA PHE A 86 -18.59 -3.00 -12.28
C PHE A 86 -17.97 -4.41 -12.17
N ARG A 87 -17.53 -4.93 -13.28
CA ARG A 87 -16.72 -6.16 -13.29
C ARG A 87 -15.26 -5.84 -12.98
N LEU A 88 -14.62 -6.68 -12.18
CA LEU A 88 -13.20 -6.57 -11.93
C LEU A 88 -12.41 -6.76 -13.24
N THR A 89 -11.36 -5.99 -13.44
CA THR A 89 -10.40 -6.24 -14.53
C THR A 89 -9.60 -7.52 -14.23
N ALA A 90 -8.90 -8.05 -15.23
CA ALA A 90 -8.06 -9.22 -15.03
C ALA A 90 -6.98 -8.98 -13.96
N ALA A 91 -6.39 -7.77 -13.92
CA ALA A 91 -5.40 -7.40 -12.92
C ALA A 91 -6.00 -7.30 -11.50
N GLN A 92 -7.21 -6.74 -11.37
CA GLN A 92 -7.91 -6.68 -10.08
C GLN A 92 -8.28 -8.08 -9.58
N SER A 93 -8.76 -8.96 -10.48
CA SER A 93 -9.10 -10.36 -10.14
C SER A 93 -7.87 -11.16 -9.71
N ARG A 94 -6.72 -10.97 -10.37
CA ARG A 94 -5.43 -11.58 -9.94
C ARG A 94 -5.06 -11.11 -8.54
N ALA A 95 -5.05 -9.79 -8.32
CA ALA A 95 -4.69 -9.20 -7.02
C ALA A 95 -5.64 -9.69 -5.91
N TRP A 96 -6.94 -9.77 -6.19
CA TRP A 96 -7.92 -10.31 -5.26
C TRP A 96 -7.67 -11.78 -4.95
N ALA A 97 -7.41 -12.62 -5.95
CA ALA A 97 -7.10 -14.03 -5.75
C ALA A 97 -5.85 -14.24 -4.88
N GLU A 98 -4.80 -13.42 -5.05
CA GLU A 98 -3.59 -13.46 -4.22
C GLU A 98 -3.90 -13.07 -2.77
N ILE A 99 -4.65 -11.99 -2.55
CA ILE A 99 -5.06 -11.52 -1.22
C ILE A 99 -5.95 -12.57 -0.56
N ARG A 100 -6.93 -13.12 -1.29
CA ARG A 100 -7.83 -14.17 -0.80
C ARG A 100 -7.07 -15.41 -0.34
N ALA A 101 -6.05 -15.83 -1.09
CA ALA A 101 -5.19 -16.95 -0.73
C ALA A 101 -4.37 -16.67 0.53
N ASP A 102 -3.87 -15.45 0.71
CA ASP A 102 -3.11 -15.07 1.91
C ASP A 102 -3.99 -14.96 3.15
N LEU A 103 -5.21 -14.41 3.04
CA LEU A 103 -6.17 -14.29 4.13
C LEU A 103 -6.57 -15.66 4.72
N ALA A 104 -6.56 -16.69 3.89
CA ALA A 104 -6.89 -18.07 4.33
C ALA A 104 -5.78 -18.74 5.16
N ARG A 105 -4.57 -18.18 5.18
CA ARG A 105 -3.42 -18.79 5.86
C ARG A 105 -3.43 -18.51 7.38
N PRO A 106 -2.90 -19.44 8.19
CA PRO A 106 -2.81 -19.24 9.65
C PRO A 106 -1.61 -18.36 10.09
N HIS A 107 -1.11 -17.54 9.21
CA HIS A 107 -0.06 -16.55 9.48
C HIS A 107 -0.44 -15.20 8.85
N PRO A 108 0.03 -14.07 9.42
CA PRO A 108 -0.39 -12.75 8.97
C PRO A 108 0.06 -12.46 7.54
N MET A 109 -0.88 -12.07 6.67
CA MET A 109 -0.58 -11.46 5.39
C MET A 109 0.14 -10.13 5.61
N SER A 110 1.11 -9.83 4.79
CA SER A 110 1.73 -8.50 4.70
C SER A 110 1.98 -8.21 3.22
N ARG A 111 1.05 -7.52 2.58
CA ARG A 111 1.02 -7.36 1.11
C ARG A 111 0.90 -5.90 0.70
N LEU A 112 1.65 -5.54 -0.34
CA LEU A 112 1.56 -4.25 -1.02
C LEU A 112 0.69 -4.41 -2.28
N LEU A 113 -0.41 -3.67 -2.33
CA LEU A 113 -1.28 -3.54 -3.50
C LEU A 113 -0.92 -2.25 -4.24
N GLN A 114 -0.20 -2.38 -5.32
CA GLN A 114 0.24 -1.27 -6.16
C GLN A 114 -0.68 -1.12 -7.37
N GLY A 115 -1.03 0.12 -7.69
CA GLY A 115 -1.79 0.42 -8.89
C GLY A 115 -2.02 1.91 -9.01
N ASP A 116 -2.21 2.44 -10.20
CA ASP A 116 -2.41 3.86 -10.44
C ASP A 116 -3.64 4.42 -9.70
N VAL A 117 -3.73 5.75 -9.59
CA VAL A 117 -4.93 6.42 -9.03
C VAL A 117 -6.16 5.99 -9.83
N GLY A 118 -7.18 5.47 -9.12
CA GLY A 118 -8.41 4.98 -9.76
C GLY A 118 -8.29 3.63 -10.47
N SER A 119 -7.22 2.85 -10.28
CA SER A 119 -7.11 1.46 -10.73
C SER A 119 -8.05 0.49 -9.99
N GLY A 120 -8.79 0.96 -8.98
CA GLY A 120 -9.75 0.17 -8.21
C GLY A 120 -9.17 -0.57 -7.00
N LYS A 121 -8.03 -0.15 -6.46
CA LYS A 121 -7.45 -0.70 -5.22
C LYS A 121 -8.46 -0.78 -4.08
N THR A 122 -9.28 0.27 -3.92
CA THR A 122 -10.31 0.34 -2.87
C THR A 122 -11.36 -0.76 -3.01
N ALA A 123 -11.72 -1.16 -4.24
CA ALA A 123 -12.66 -2.26 -4.45
C ALA A 123 -12.08 -3.60 -4.01
N VAL A 124 -10.81 -3.85 -4.31
CA VAL A 124 -10.09 -5.06 -3.87
C VAL A 124 -9.96 -5.09 -2.34
N ALA A 125 -9.63 -3.95 -1.72
CA ALA A 125 -9.59 -3.82 -0.26
C ALA A 125 -10.97 -4.02 0.38
N PHE A 126 -12.04 -3.58 -0.28
CA PHE A 126 -13.40 -3.80 0.17
C PHE A 126 -13.79 -5.29 0.18
N LEU A 127 -13.44 -6.03 -0.86
CA LEU A 127 -13.65 -7.49 -0.88
C LEU A 127 -12.90 -8.21 0.24
N ALA A 128 -11.67 -7.77 0.55
CA ALA A 128 -10.92 -8.30 1.69
C ALA A 128 -11.62 -7.97 3.04
N ALA A 129 -12.18 -6.76 3.16
CA ALA A 129 -12.96 -6.37 4.35
C ALA A 129 -14.26 -7.18 4.50
N ILE A 130 -14.94 -7.50 3.39
CA ILE A 130 -16.12 -8.40 3.40
C ILE A 130 -15.71 -9.79 3.87
N ALA A 131 -14.59 -10.34 3.37
CA ALA A 131 -14.12 -11.67 3.80
C ALA A 131 -13.83 -11.70 5.32
N ALA A 132 -13.24 -10.64 5.86
CA ALA A 132 -13.04 -10.50 7.30
C ALA A 132 -14.37 -10.41 8.06
N ALA A 133 -15.30 -9.57 7.60
CA ALA A 133 -16.62 -9.37 8.22
C ALA A 133 -17.45 -10.67 8.23
N GLU A 134 -17.47 -11.41 7.13
CA GLU A 134 -18.16 -12.69 7.03
C GLU A 134 -17.60 -13.75 8.00
N SER A 135 -16.34 -13.65 8.33
CA SER A 135 -15.70 -14.50 9.34
C SER A 135 -15.88 -13.95 10.77
N GLY A 136 -16.64 -12.86 10.95
CA GLY A 136 -16.93 -12.23 12.22
C GLY A 136 -15.80 -11.37 12.76
N PHE A 137 -14.90 -10.90 11.89
CA PHE A 137 -13.78 -10.02 12.25
C PHE A 137 -13.99 -8.60 11.75
N GLN A 138 -13.16 -7.72 12.25
CA GLN A 138 -13.19 -6.29 11.92
C GLN A 138 -12.01 -5.89 11.05
N THR A 139 -12.23 -4.86 10.23
CA THR A 139 -11.23 -4.24 9.37
C THR A 139 -11.04 -2.78 9.76
N ALA A 140 -9.78 -2.32 9.83
CA ALA A 140 -9.40 -0.92 9.95
C ALA A 140 -8.79 -0.44 8.63
N LEU A 141 -9.37 0.59 7.99
CA LEU A 141 -8.78 1.27 6.84
C LEU A 141 -8.26 2.63 7.25
N MET A 142 -6.97 2.83 7.07
CA MET A 142 -6.29 4.06 7.44
C MET A 142 -5.88 4.86 6.23
N ALA A 143 -6.29 6.12 6.20
CA ALA A 143 -5.91 7.10 5.20
C ALA A 143 -4.96 8.16 5.79
N PRO A 144 -4.08 8.77 4.97
CA PRO A 144 -3.09 9.73 5.44
C PRO A 144 -3.70 11.07 5.89
N THR A 145 -4.88 11.43 5.38
CA THR A 145 -5.60 12.67 5.71
C THR A 145 -7.07 12.41 5.95
N GLU A 146 -7.74 13.31 6.66
CA GLU A 146 -9.19 13.23 6.91
C GLU A 146 -9.99 13.29 5.61
N LEU A 147 -9.60 14.14 4.67
CA LEU A 147 -10.25 14.23 3.36
C LEU A 147 -10.25 12.91 2.61
N LEU A 148 -9.10 12.21 2.62
CA LEU A 148 -9.00 10.88 2.00
C LEU A 148 -9.77 9.81 2.78
N ALA A 149 -9.81 9.91 4.11
CA ALA A 149 -10.65 9.03 4.93
C ALA A 149 -12.14 9.20 4.60
N GLU A 150 -12.63 10.45 4.48
CA GLU A 150 -14.00 10.74 4.07
C GLU A 150 -14.30 10.25 2.65
N GLN A 151 -13.33 10.38 1.73
CA GLN A 151 -13.47 9.87 0.36
C GLN A 151 -13.58 8.34 0.34
N HIS A 152 -12.74 7.65 1.12
CA HIS A 152 -12.84 6.20 1.28
C HIS A 152 -14.16 5.77 1.92
N ASP A 153 -14.58 6.43 3.00
CA ASP A 153 -15.85 6.13 3.67
C ASP A 153 -17.02 6.26 2.69
N ARG A 154 -17.08 7.35 1.91
CA ARG A 154 -18.12 7.56 0.90
C ARG A 154 -18.14 6.44 -0.15
N THR A 155 -16.97 6.10 -0.68
CA THR A 155 -16.81 5.05 -1.70
C THR A 155 -17.22 3.68 -1.13
N LEU A 156 -16.77 3.34 0.07
CA LEU A 156 -17.06 2.06 0.71
C LEU A 156 -18.54 1.92 1.07
N ARG A 157 -19.19 3.00 1.52
CA ARG A 157 -20.66 3.01 1.75
C ARG A 157 -21.43 2.84 0.45
N GLN A 158 -20.98 3.44 -0.65
CA GLN A 158 -21.60 3.24 -1.96
C GLN A 158 -21.49 1.79 -2.43
N LEU A 159 -20.30 1.17 -2.29
CA LEU A 159 -20.10 -0.24 -2.61
C LEU A 159 -20.95 -1.14 -1.71
N ALA A 160 -21.02 -0.84 -0.41
CA ALA A 160 -21.86 -1.59 0.53
C ALA A 160 -23.36 -1.48 0.19
N ALA A 161 -23.84 -0.29 -0.13
CA ALA A 161 -25.24 -0.08 -0.50
C ALA A 161 -25.62 -0.72 -1.85
N GLY A 162 -24.71 -0.70 -2.83
CA GLY A 162 -24.91 -1.29 -4.15
C GLY A 162 -25.08 -2.81 -4.12
N GLY A 163 -24.47 -3.49 -3.15
CA GLY A 163 -24.59 -4.94 -2.97
C GLY A 163 -25.77 -5.39 -2.09
N GLY A 164 -26.53 -4.48 -1.50
CA GLY A 164 -27.65 -4.81 -0.63
C GLY A 164 -27.29 -5.79 0.49
N GLU A 165 -28.11 -6.82 0.69
CA GLU A 165 -27.87 -7.86 1.71
C GLU A 165 -26.59 -8.70 1.44
N ALA A 166 -26.11 -8.76 0.18
CA ALA A 166 -24.94 -9.52 -0.18
C ALA A 166 -23.65 -8.95 0.45
N THR A 167 -23.58 -7.64 0.66
CA THR A 167 -22.42 -7.02 1.30
C THR A 167 -22.56 -6.91 2.81
N GLY A 168 -23.72 -6.43 3.32
CA GLY A 168 -24.08 -6.39 4.73
C GLY A 168 -23.07 -5.77 5.71
N VAL A 169 -22.02 -5.10 5.18
CA VAL A 169 -20.90 -4.57 5.95
C VAL A 169 -21.26 -3.24 6.60
N ARG A 170 -21.07 -3.14 7.91
CA ARG A 170 -21.35 -1.94 8.70
C ARG A 170 -20.10 -1.05 8.71
N VAL A 171 -20.15 0.03 7.92
CA VAL A 171 -19.03 0.98 7.76
C VAL A 171 -19.19 2.16 8.73
N ALA A 172 -18.08 2.57 9.38
CA ALA A 172 -18.02 3.77 10.22
C ALA A 172 -16.80 4.63 9.87
N LEU A 173 -16.95 5.95 9.98
CA LEU A 173 -15.86 6.93 9.82
C LEU A 173 -15.44 7.45 11.20
N LEU A 174 -14.12 7.43 11.48
CA LEU A 174 -13.56 7.95 12.72
C LEU A 174 -12.35 8.85 12.43
N THR A 175 -12.58 10.15 12.38
CA THR A 175 -11.57 11.20 12.15
C THR A 175 -11.68 12.27 13.25
N ALA A 176 -10.76 13.22 13.29
CA ALA A 176 -10.82 14.31 14.25
C ALA A 176 -11.99 15.29 13.97
N SER A 177 -12.49 15.34 12.73
CA SER A 177 -13.65 16.14 12.33
C SER A 177 -14.99 15.56 12.83
N VAL A 178 -15.04 14.29 13.24
CA VAL A 178 -16.26 13.67 13.79
C VAL A 178 -16.56 14.26 15.18
N PRO A 179 -17.80 14.72 15.45
CA PRO A 179 -18.20 15.24 16.76
C PRO A 179 -17.86 14.26 17.89
N ARG A 180 -17.42 14.78 19.03
CA ARG A 180 -16.91 13.94 20.14
C ARG A 180 -17.90 12.87 20.59
N ALA A 181 -19.19 13.21 20.69
CA ALA A 181 -20.24 12.27 21.09
C ALA A 181 -20.38 11.11 20.11
N ASP A 182 -20.38 11.42 18.81
CA ASP A 182 -20.47 10.42 17.74
C ASP A 182 -19.19 9.56 17.70
N ALA A 183 -18.03 10.16 17.90
CA ALA A 183 -16.75 9.44 17.97
C ALA A 183 -16.70 8.47 19.17
N GLU A 184 -17.23 8.85 20.34
CA GLU A 184 -17.35 7.99 21.52
C GLU A 184 -18.31 6.82 21.26
N GLU A 185 -19.44 7.08 20.60
CA GLU A 185 -20.39 6.02 20.21
C GLU A 185 -19.76 5.05 19.20
N ILE A 186 -19.05 5.54 18.17
CA ILE A 186 -18.35 4.70 17.19
C ILE A 186 -17.30 3.84 17.88
N ARG A 187 -16.50 4.38 18.84
CA ARG A 187 -15.51 3.62 19.60
C ARG A 187 -16.18 2.53 20.44
N SER A 188 -17.30 2.87 21.10
CA SER A 188 -18.09 1.90 21.87
C SER A 188 -18.60 0.75 20.99
N ARG A 189 -19.17 1.06 19.81
CA ARG A 189 -19.65 0.08 18.84
C ARG A 189 -18.53 -0.78 18.27
N LEU A 190 -17.34 -0.21 18.03
CA LEU A 190 -16.15 -0.97 17.62
C LEU A 190 -15.76 -1.99 18.69
N GLY A 191 -15.72 -1.57 19.97
CA GLY A 191 -15.41 -2.45 21.09
C GLY A 191 -16.44 -3.56 21.31
N ARG A 192 -17.70 -3.38 20.87
CA ARG A 192 -18.75 -4.41 20.90
C ARG A 192 -18.82 -5.27 19.63
N GLY A 193 -18.02 -4.97 18.60
CA GLY A 193 -18.05 -5.70 17.32
C GLY A 193 -19.27 -5.36 16.45
N GLU A 194 -19.88 -4.19 16.64
CA GLU A 194 -21.04 -3.71 15.89
C GLU A 194 -20.66 -2.89 14.64
N VAL A 195 -19.38 -2.70 14.39
CA VAL A 195 -18.79 -2.10 13.19
C VAL A 195 -17.85 -3.10 12.58
N ASP A 196 -18.02 -3.39 11.30
CA ASP A 196 -17.20 -4.36 10.56
C ASP A 196 -15.99 -3.71 9.90
N LEU A 197 -16.17 -2.49 9.38
CA LEU A 197 -15.14 -1.72 8.70
C LEU A 197 -15.11 -0.29 9.24
N VAL A 198 -14.03 0.10 9.89
CA VAL A 198 -13.81 1.49 10.28
C VAL A 198 -12.80 2.15 9.35
N VAL A 199 -13.14 3.34 8.89
CA VAL A 199 -12.26 4.21 8.10
C VAL A 199 -11.81 5.36 8.99
N GLY A 200 -10.54 5.74 8.92
CA GLY A 200 -10.04 6.89 9.67
C GLY A 200 -8.61 7.24 9.33
N THR A 201 -8.02 8.07 10.15
CA THR A 201 -6.61 8.45 10.05
C THR A 201 -5.77 7.64 11.06
N HIS A 202 -4.54 8.06 11.28
CA HIS A 202 -3.68 7.44 12.30
C HIS A 202 -4.29 7.47 13.74
N ALA A 203 -5.36 8.23 13.96
CA ALA A 203 -6.14 8.20 15.20
C ALA A 203 -6.68 6.79 15.54
N LEU A 204 -6.92 5.93 14.53
CA LEU A 204 -7.31 4.53 14.74
C LEU A 204 -6.26 3.68 15.47
N VAL A 205 -4.99 4.11 15.40
CA VAL A 205 -3.86 3.41 16.06
C VAL A 205 -3.65 3.90 17.49
N GLN A 206 -4.15 5.10 17.82
CA GLN A 206 -3.98 5.68 19.16
C GLN A 206 -4.76 4.91 20.24
N GLY A 207 -4.33 5.04 21.52
CA GLY A 207 -4.71 4.18 22.64
C GLY A 207 -6.20 4.04 22.92
N GLU A 208 -7.02 5.03 22.56
CA GLU A 208 -8.44 5.09 22.92
C GLU A 208 -9.37 4.19 22.05
N VAL A 209 -8.89 3.69 20.91
CA VAL A 209 -9.68 2.84 20.02
C VAL A 209 -9.42 1.37 20.34
N ALA A 210 -10.43 0.67 20.82
CA ALA A 210 -10.41 -0.77 21.05
C ALA A 210 -11.25 -1.48 19.97
N PHE A 211 -10.73 -2.60 19.47
CA PHE A 211 -11.44 -3.49 18.55
C PHE A 211 -11.86 -4.75 19.29
N ALA A 212 -13.05 -5.24 19.03
CA ALA A 212 -13.47 -6.54 19.57
C ALA A 212 -12.67 -7.68 18.91
N ARG A 213 -12.50 -7.66 17.58
CA ARG A 213 -11.82 -8.71 16.79
C ARG A 213 -11.20 -8.15 15.52
N LEU A 214 -10.14 -7.34 15.63
CA LEU A 214 -9.41 -6.82 14.45
C LEU A 214 -8.64 -7.96 13.77
N ALA A 215 -8.89 -8.20 12.48
CA ALA A 215 -8.17 -9.19 11.69
C ALA A 215 -7.50 -8.62 10.43
N LEU A 216 -7.95 -7.47 9.92
CA LEU A 216 -7.40 -6.85 8.72
C LEU A 216 -7.12 -5.36 8.96
N ALA A 217 -5.91 -4.94 8.66
CA ALA A 217 -5.51 -3.55 8.60
C ALA A 217 -5.19 -3.18 7.15
N VAL A 218 -5.91 -2.21 6.61
CA VAL A 218 -5.66 -1.63 5.28
C VAL A 218 -5.03 -0.26 5.49
N VAL A 219 -3.90 0.00 4.84
CA VAL A 219 -3.16 1.27 4.93
C VAL A 219 -3.05 1.88 3.55
N ASP A 220 -3.64 3.05 3.36
CA ASP A 220 -3.54 3.79 2.11
C ASP A 220 -2.37 4.77 2.16
N GLU A 221 -1.61 4.89 1.05
CA GLU A 221 -0.44 5.77 0.88
C GLU A 221 0.59 5.67 2.03
N GLN A 222 1.31 4.58 2.08
CA GLN A 222 2.26 4.21 3.15
C GLN A 222 3.37 5.22 3.45
N HIS A 223 3.63 6.22 2.61
CA HIS A 223 4.77 7.15 2.78
C HIS A 223 4.82 7.85 4.16
N ARG A 224 3.72 7.85 4.91
CA ARG A 224 3.62 8.39 6.28
C ARG A 224 3.40 7.33 7.36
N PHE A 225 3.34 6.04 6.97
CA PHE A 225 3.02 4.95 7.91
C PHE A 225 4.26 4.11 8.23
N GLY A 226 4.88 4.38 9.38
CA GLY A 226 6.08 3.71 9.84
C GLY A 226 5.82 2.31 10.45
N VAL A 227 6.91 1.56 10.68
CA VAL A 227 6.94 0.24 11.36
C VAL A 227 6.22 0.28 12.72
N LEU A 228 6.31 1.40 13.44
CA LEU A 228 5.70 1.60 14.77
C LEU A 228 4.17 1.57 14.73
N GLN A 229 3.55 2.07 13.70
CA GLN A 229 2.10 2.11 13.58
C GLN A 229 1.52 0.74 13.19
N ARG A 230 2.24 -0.02 12.37
CA ARG A 230 1.91 -1.43 12.10
C ARG A 230 1.99 -2.27 13.38
N ALA A 231 3.04 -2.06 14.17
CA ALA A 231 3.20 -2.73 15.46
C ALA A 231 2.08 -2.36 16.46
N ALA A 232 1.66 -1.09 16.47
CA ALA A 232 0.57 -0.63 17.34
C ALA A 232 -0.80 -1.24 16.94
N LEU A 233 -1.06 -1.46 15.63
CA LEU A 233 -2.24 -2.20 15.18
C LEU A 233 -2.16 -3.68 15.54
N ALA A 234 -0.98 -4.29 15.45
CA ALA A 234 -0.79 -5.67 15.87
C ALA A 234 -1.12 -5.86 17.36
N GLN A 235 -0.85 -4.86 18.20
CA GLN A 235 -1.22 -4.88 19.64
C GLN A 235 -2.74 -4.78 19.89
N LYS A 236 -3.52 -4.29 18.92
CA LYS A 236 -4.99 -4.15 19.00
C LYS A 236 -5.73 -5.37 18.44
N SER A 237 -5.02 -6.40 18.04
CA SER A 237 -5.61 -7.59 17.43
C SER A 237 -6.23 -8.53 18.47
N HIS A 238 -7.05 -9.44 17.97
CA HIS A 238 -7.76 -10.42 18.80
C HIS A 238 -6.83 -11.52 19.35
N ALA A 239 -6.92 -11.81 20.63
CA ALA A 239 -6.27 -12.96 21.29
C ALA A 239 -4.74 -13.05 21.11
N GLY A 240 -4.03 -11.93 20.90
CA GLY A 240 -2.58 -11.91 20.68
C GLY A 240 -2.13 -12.44 19.32
N LEU A 241 -3.08 -12.66 18.39
CA LEU A 241 -2.80 -13.02 17.00
C LEU A 241 -2.50 -11.78 16.18
N SER A 242 -1.55 -11.85 15.25
CA SER A 242 -1.24 -10.71 14.36
C SER A 242 -2.30 -10.53 13.27
N PRO A 243 -2.82 -9.31 13.04
CA PRO A 243 -3.77 -9.05 11.97
C PRO A 243 -3.07 -9.09 10.60
N HIS A 244 -3.82 -9.40 9.56
CA HIS A 244 -3.38 -9.22 8.18
C HIS A 244 -3.17 -7.72 7.88
N THR A 245 -2.15 -7.41 7.09
CA THR A 245 -1.85 -6.04 6.67
C THR A 245 -1.85 -5.95 5.14
N LEU A 246 -2.70 -5.10 4.62
CA LEU A 246 -2.76 -4.73 3.21
C LEU A 246 -2.37 -3.26 3.06
N VAL A 247 -1.26 -3.02 2.39
CA VAL A 247 -0.79 -1.65 2.09
C VAL A 247 -1.17 -1.31 0.67
N MET A 248 -1.76 -0.15 0.45
CA MET A 248 -2.09 0.36 -0.89
C MET A 248 -1.17 1.52 -1.26
N THR A 249 -0.76 1.61 -2.52
CA THR A 249 -0.04 2.78 -3.05
C THR A 249 -0.42 3.07 -4.49
N ALA A 250 -0.52 4.37 -4.83
CA ALA A 250 -0.69 4.84 -6.20
C ALA A 250 0.65 5.13 -6.89
N THR A 251 1.74 5.29 -6.13
CA THR A 251 3.05 5.56 -6.72
C THR A 251 3.58 4.30 -7.40
N PRO A 252 3.93 4.37 -8.70
CA PRO A 252 4.60 3.27 -9.37
C PRO A 252 6.02 3.13 -8.79
N ILE A 253 6.20 2.11 -7.95
CA ILE A 253 7.51 1.80 -7.39
C ILE A 253 8.14 0.76 -8.32
N PRO A 254 9.31 1.04 -8.93
CA PRO A 254 10.01 0.04 -9.72
C PRO A 254 10.15 -1.26 -8.92
N ARG A 255 9.92 -2.40 -9.57
CA ARG A 255 9.90 -3.70 -8.88
C ARG A 255 11.18 -3.97 -8.08
N SER A 256 12.33 -3.54 -8.60
CA SER A 256 13.63 -3.61 -7.92
C SER A 256 13.66 -2.76 -6.64
N LEU A 257 13.11 -1.55 -6.68
CA LEU A 257 13.02 -0.67 -5.51
C LEU A 257 11.96 -1.15 -4.52
N ALA A 258 10.86 -1.72 -5.00
CA ALA A 258 9.84 -2.34 -4.13
C ALA A 258 10.44 -3.50 -3.33
N LEU A 259 11.30 -4.31 -3.93
CA LEU A 259 11.99 -5.41 -3.26
C LEU A 259 13.01 -4.93 -2.20
N THR A 260 13.59 -3.74 -2.34
CA THR A 260 14.55 -3.20 -1.37
C THR A 260 13.88 -2.41 -0.25
N VAL A 261 12.94 -1.53 -0.58
CA VAL A 261 12.28 -0.63 0.39
C VAL A 261 11.14 -1.35 1.13
N TYR A 262 10.42 -2.24 0.42
CA TYR A 262 9.26 -2.98 0.91
C TYR A 262 9.47 -4.49 0.85
N GLY A 263 10.72 -4.95 0.84
CA GLY A 263 11.09 -6.34 0.63
C GLY A 263 10.55 -7.33 1.67
N ASP A 264 9.94 -6.80 2.74
CA ASP A 264 9.16 -7.57 3.71
C ASP A 264 7.68 -7.74 3.31
N LEU A 265 7.21 -7.07 2.24
CA LEU A 265 5.84 -7.19 1.72
C LEU A 265 5.80 -8.07 0.47
N ASP A 266 4.74 -8.88 0.34
CA ASP A 266 4.39 -9.53 -0.91
C ASP A 266 3.73 -8.50 -1.84
N LEU A 267 3.98 -8.57 -3.16
CA LEU A 267 3.55 -7.54 -4.10
C LEU A 267 2.43 -8.06 -5.00
N SER A 268 1.32 -7.31 -5.04
CA SER A 268 0.27 -7.42 -6.07
C SER A 268 0.19 -6.14 -6.87
N VAL A 269 0.14 -6.24 -8.20
CA VAL A 269 0.11 -5.08 -9.10
C VAL A 269 -1.18 -5.07 -9.90
N ILE A 270 -1.89 -3.94 -9.86
CA ILE A 270 -3.01 -3.63 -10.75
C ILE A 270 -2.46 -2.73 -11.85
N ASP A 271 -2.09 -3.33 -12.96
CA ASP A 271 -1.47 -2.71 -14.14
C ASP A 271 -2.47 -2.40 -15.25
N GLU A 272 -3.76 -2.47 -14.95
CA GLU A 272 -4.86 -2.17 -15.86
C GLU A 272 -5.72 -1.04 -15.31
N LEU A 273 -6.19 -0.16 -16.19
CA LEU A 273 -7.21 0.83 -15.86
C LEU A 273 -8.62 0.25 -16.08
N PRO A 274 -9.57 0.59 -15.19
CA PRO A 274 -10.96 0.16 -15.38
C PRO A 274 -11.53 0.64 -16.73
N PRO A 275 -12.49 -0.11 -17.32
CA PRO A 275 -13.14 0.29 -18.56
C PRO A 275 -13.75 1.68 -18.45
N GLY A 276 -13.61 2.49 -19.54
CA GLY A 276 -14.14 3.86 -19.61
C GLY A 276 -13.18 4.94 -19.10
N ARG A 277 -12.07 4.59 -18.46
CA ARG A 277 -11.04 5.55 -18.08
C ARG A 277 -10.06 5.77 -19.21
N ARG A 278 -9.92 7.03 -19.65
CA ARG A 278 -8.92 7.44 -20.63
C ARG A 278 -7.62 7.83 -19.95
N ALA A 279 -6.49 7.53 -20.56
CA ALA A 279 -5.21 8.07 -20.13
C ALA A 279 -5.25 9.60 -20.22
N PRO A 280 -4.71 10.32 -19.22
CA PRO A 280 -4.62 11.78 -19.30
C PRO A 280 -3.68 12.18 -20.43
N GLU A 281 -4.05 13.22 -21.17
CA GLU A 281 -3.16 13.87 -22.13
C GLU A 281 -2.22 14.81 -21.36
N THR A 282 -0.92 14.59 -21.50
CA THR A 282 0.10 15.44 -20.87
C THR A 282 0.72 16.34 -21.90
N VAL A 283 0.59 17.66 -21.71
CA VAL A 283 1.19 18.67 -22.58
C VAL A 283 2.33 19.35 -21.83
N LEU A 284 3.56 19.20 -22.33
CA LEU A 284 4.73 19.89 -21.78
C LEU A 284 4.89 21.24 -22.48
N LEU A 285 4.80 22.32 -21.73
CA LEU A 285 5.00 23.70 -22.20
C LEU A 285 6.30 24.27 -21.65
N ARG A 286 6.97 25.07 -22.47
CA ARG A 286 8.23 25.74 -22.09
C ARG A 286 7.96 27.10 -21.43
N SER A 287 8.96 27.61 -20.72
CA SER A 287 8.93 28.98 -20.21
C SER A 287 8.71 29.97 -21.36
N GLY A 288 7.67 30.83 -21.22
CA GLY A 288 7.24 31.77 -22.29
C GLY A 288 5.96 31.34 -23.02
N GLU A 289 5.52 30.10 -22.91
CA GLU A 289 4.28 29.60 -23.55
C GLU A 289 3.03 29.72 -22.63
N GLY A 290 3.05 30.65 -21.67
CA GLY A 290 1.96 30.83 -20.70
C GLY A 290 0.59 31.17 -21.35
N HIS A 291 0.58 31.74 -22.56
CA HIS A 291 -0.64 31.99 -23.30
C HIS A 291 -1.40 30.67 -23.64
N ARG A 292 -0.66 29.59 -23.95
CA ARG A 292 -1.28 28.26 -24.22
C ARG A 292 -1.90 27.67 -22.96
N VAL A 293 -1.31 27.92 -21.77
CA VAL A 293 -1.94 27.50 -20.50
C VAL A 293 -3.30 28.21 -20.36
N THR A 294 -3.34 29.52 -20.65
CA THR A 294 -4.59 30.29 -20.54
C THR A 294 -5.63 29.82 -21.54
N GLU A 295 -5.22 29.44 -22.77
CA GLU A 295 -6.11 28.86 -23.79
C GLU A 295 -6.69 27.53 -23.32
N LEU A 296 -5.85 26.59 -22.88
CA LEU A 296 -6.27 25.29 -22.34
C LEU A 296 -7.27 25.45 -21.18
N ILE A 297 -7.01 26.39 -20.26
CA ILE A 297 -7.92 26.67 -19.14
C ILE A 297 -9.29 27.15 -19.69
N ARG A 298 -9.30 28.09 -20.63
CA ARG A 298 -10.55 28.61 -21.22
C ARG A 298 -11.34 27.54 -21.98
N GLU A 299 -10.65 26.73 -22.77
CA GLU A 299 -11.28 25.63 -23.51
C GLU A 299 -11.89 24.60 -22.58
N THR A 300 -11.17 24.25 -21.49
CA THR A 300 -11.63 23.29 -20.50
C THR A 300 -12.87 23.80 -19.76
N ILE A 301 -12.85 25.07 -19.33
CA ILE A 301 -14.02 25.72 -18.70
C ILE A 301 -15.20 25.82 -19.67
N ALA A 302 -14.93 26.12 -20.96
CA ALA A 302 -15.98 26.21 -21.97
C ALA A 302 -16.69 24.86 -22.22
N ARG A 303 -15.99 23.73 -21.99
CA ARG A 303 -16.58 22.38 -22.02
C ARG A 303 -17.35 22.01 -20.74
N GLY A 304 -17.40 22.92 -19.74
CA GLY A 304 -18.04 22.65 -18.45
C GLY A 304 -17.21 21.78 -17.51
N GLU A 305 -15.91 21.63 -17.78
CA GLU A 305 -14.97 20.86 -16.98
C GLU A 305 -14.26 21.73 -15.94
N GLN A 306 -13.62 21.12 -14.95
CA GLN A 306 -12.91 21.81 -13.88
C GLN A 306 -11.40 21.87 -14.15
N VAL A 307 -10.76 22.94 -13.70
CA VAL A 307 -9.32 23.15 -13.82
C VAL A 307 -8.70 23.38 -12.45
N TYR A 308 -7.63 22.67 -12.15
CA TYR A 308 -6.80 22.90 -10.97
C TYR A 308 -5.45 23.47 -11.42
N VAL A 309 -5.08 24.60 -10.85
CA VAL A 309 -3.77 25.25 -11.09
C VAL A 309 -2.93 25.11 -9.83
N VAL A 310 -1.78 24.43 -9.93
CA VAL A 310 -0.89 24.17 -8.81
C VAL A 310 0.41 24.92 -9.02
N TYR A 311 0.79 25.76 -8.06
CA TYR A 311 2.06 26.47 -8.04
C TYR A 311 2.92 25.98 -6.86
N PRO A 312 4.25 25.82 -7.05
CA PRO A 312 5.14 25.61 -5.93
C PRO A 312 5.18 26.87 -5.06
N LEU A 313 5.22 26.70 -3.74
CA LEU A 313 5.48 27.79 -2.80
C LEU A 313 6.91 28.30 -3.01
N VAL A 314 7.06 29.60 -3.20
CA VAL A 314 8.38 30.26 -3.39
C VAL A 314 9.04 30.58 -2.05
N GLU A 315 8.24 30.72 -0.97
CA GLU A 315 8.71 30.92 0.41
C GLU A 315 7.79 30.15 1.38
N GLU A 316 8.37 29.57 2.42
CA GLU A 316 7.60 29.06 3.56
C GLU A 316 6.94 30.27 4.27
N SER A 317 5.66 30.50 4.02
CA SER A 317 4.90 31.44 4.82
C SER A 317 4.43 30.74 6.08
N GLU A 318 5.00 31.10 7.22
CA GLU A 318 4.55 30.65 8.56
C GLU A 318 3.15 31.17 8.95
N LYS A 319 2.41 31.76 8.02
CA LYS A 319 1.08 32.31 8.27
C LYS A 319 0.11 32.00 7.14
N ILE A 320 -0.60 30.89 7.28
CA ILE A 320 -2.00 30.78 6.86
C ILE A 320 -2.72 30.03 7.98
#